data_c34616ab7a12b3795a2e6314a1f4db66
#
_entry.id   c34616ab7a12b3795a2e6314a1f4db66
#
_cell.length_a   1.000
_cell.length_b   1.000
_cell.length_c   1.000
_cell.angle_alpha   90.00
_cell.angle_beta   90.00
_cell.angle_gamma   90.00
#
_symmetry.space_group_name_H-M   'P 1'
#
loop_
_entity.id
_entity.type
_entity.pdbx_description
1 polymer ?
#
loop_
_entity_poly.entity_id
_entity_poly.type
_entity_poly.pdbx_seq_one_letter_code
_entity_poly.pdbx_strand_id
1 'polypeptide(L)'
;RWMQEAMLTGLFEVTRDESFSRVVLAEPHIMFTDPPEGLWPAISKVRRAFTWEGDDLTAGAKPLSPEQQRRKNKGEDYYRSRCGICHGSDGKGISSTAPTLAESEWVTGPSEWLARIVLHGLQGPISVRGEAWNSVMPGHIGIEEFDDETASGLLTFLHRAWGHSGRAIEPAFIHQIRKETTDRVSLWTAAELAELEINTHYRRYTGTYGGGPFTLKFSYDGRNLMVQSVFFNGLMREDKEDHFFFEPRDFKVEFVRGDDGKVNAVRVAVQGGIELPRISD
;
A
#
# COMPACT_ATOMS: atom_id res chain seq x y z
N ARG A 1 -17.15 -20.00 7.05
CA ARG A 1 -15.99 -19.18 6.70
C ARG A 1 -15.34 -19.65 5.40
N TRP A 2 -14.78 -20.89 5.32
CA TRP A 2 -14.13 -21.39 4.10
C TRP A 2 -15.02 -21.33 2.84
N MET A 3 -16.31 -21.60 2.99
CA MET A 3 -17.28 -21.53 1.89
C MET A 3 -17.51 -20.09 1.43
N GLN A 4 -17.56 -19.12 2.34
CA GLN A 4 -17.67 -17.70 2.03
C GLN A 4 -16.41 -17.19 1.30
N GLU A 5 -15.22 -17.60 1.75
CA GLU A 5 -13.96 -17.28 1.06
C GLU A 5 -13.92 -17.90 -0.35
N ALA A 6 -14.38 -19.16 -0.50
CA ALA A 6 -14.45 -19.81 -1.80
C ALA A 6 -15.43 -19.12 -2.75
N MET A 7 -16.61 -18.69 -2.26
CA MET A 7 -17.60 -17.95 -3.04
C MET A 7 -17.04 -16.58 -3.47
N LEU A 8 -16.39 -15.84 -2.59
CA LEU A 8 -15.78 -14.57 -2.90
C LEU A 8 -14.61 -14.73 -3.91
N THR A 9 -13.84 -15.80 -3.78
CA THR A 9 -12.77 -16.11 -4.77
C THR A 9 -13.37 -16.41 -6.14
N GLY A 10 -14.42 -17.23 -6.20
CA GLY A 10 -15.12 -17.50 -7.47
C GLY A 10 -15.74 -16.23 -8.07
N LEU A 11 -16.33 -15.38 -7.25
CA LEU A 11 -16.87 -14.08 -7.69
C LEU A 11 -15.75 -13.18 -8.22
N PHE A 12 -14.60 -13.13 -7.56
CA PHE A 12 -13.42 -12.38 -8.01
C PHE A 12 -12.95 -12.84 -9.39
N GLU A 13 -12.88 -14.15 -9.63
CA GLU A 13 -12.44 -14.70 -10.93
C GLU A 13 -13.38 -14.28 -12.07
N VAL A 14 -14.68 -14.18 -11.80
CA VAL A 14 -15.67 -13.71 -12.79
C VAL A 14 -15.59 -12.20 -12.99
N THR A 15 -15.45 -11.45 -11.91
CA THR A 15 -15.51 -9.98 -11.91
C THR A 15 -14.22 -9.28 -12.31
N ARG A 16 -13.11 -10.01 -12.42
CA ARG A 16 -11.83 -9.46 -12.89
C ARG A 16 -11.75 -9.32 -14.42
N ASP A 17 -12.70 -9.93 -15.15
CA ASP A 17 -12.78 -9.80 -16.60
C ASP A 17 -13.13 -8.35 -16.99
N GLU A 18 -12.41 -7.80 -17.97
CA GLU A 18 -12.61 -6.41 -18.41
C GLU A 18 -14.00 -6.16 -19.03
N SER A 19 -14.66 -7.21 -19.51
CA SER A 19 -16.03 -7.14 -20.04
C SER A 19 -17.09 -7.08 -18.95
N PHE A 20 -16.71 -7.32 -17.67
CA PHE A 20 -17.65 -7.34 -16.56
C PHE A 20 -18.15 -5.93 -16.25
N SER A 21 -19.46 -5.72 -16.40
CA SER A 21 -20.11 -4.49 -16.00
C SER A 21 -20.37 -4.48 -14.50
N ARG A 22 -20.03 -3.37 -13.83
CA ARG A 22 -20.27 -3.24 -12.38
C ARG A 22 -21.75 -3.42 -12.04
N VAL A 23 -21.99 -4.16 -10.98
CA VAL A 23 -23.33 -4.31 -10.40
C VAL A 23 -23.68 -3.05 -9.63
N VAL A 24 -24.75 -2.37 -10.02
CA VAL A 24 -25.24 -1.18 -9.31
C VAL A 24 -26.17 -1.65 -8.19
N LEU A 25 -25.80 -1.36 -6.96
CA LEU A 25 -26.61 -1.61 -5.77
C LEU A 25 -27.46 -0.37 -5.45
N ALA A 26 -28.66 -0.56 -4.93
CA ALA A 26 -29.49 0.56 -4.46
C ALA A 26 -28.89 1.26 -3.24
N GLU A 27 -28.18 0.50 -2.41
CA GLU A 27 -27.48 0.97 -1.22
C GLU A 27 -26.23 0.08 -0.95
N PRO A 28 -25.26 0.54 -0.17
CA PRO A 28 -24.09 -0.26 0.18
C PRO A 28 -24.51 -1.53 0.93
N HIS A 29 -24.07 -2.68 0.42
CA HIS A 29 -24.33 -3.96 1.11
C HIS A 29 -23.47 -4.05 2.38
N ILE A 30 -24.04 -4.66 3.44
CA ILE A 30 -23.40 -4.80 4.75
C ILE A 30 -21.99 -5.42 4.69
N MET A 31 -21.71 -6.31 3.75
CA MET A 31 -20.39 -6.88 3.57
C MET A 31 -19.30 -5.86 3.21
N PHE A 32 -19.68 -4.67 2.71
CA PHE A 32 -18.75 -3.58 2.39
C PHE A 32 -18.67 -2.53 3.50
N THR A 33 -19.68 -2.42 4.35
CA THR A 33 -19.75 -1.44 5.43
C THR A 33 -19.41 -2.02 6.81
N ASP A 34 -19.78 -3.29 7.03
CA ASP A 34 -19.49 -4.03 8.25
C ASP A 34 -19.14 -5.50 7.89
N PRO A 35 -17.95 -5.73 7.31
CA PRO A 35 -17.57 -7.05 6.82
C PRO A 35 -17.39 -8.06 7.96
N PRO A 36 -17.84 -9.33 7.76
CA PRO A 36 -17.57 -10.38 8.74
C PRO A 36 -16.08 -10.54 9.00
N GLU A 37 -15.74 -10.83 10.25
CA GLU A 37 -14.36 -10.97 10.72
C GLU A 37 -13.54 -11.91 9.83
N GLY A 38 -12.39 -11.42 9.38
CA GLY A 38 -11.43 -12.17 8.56
C GLY A 38 -11.83 -12.39 7.09
N LEU A 39 -12.96 -11.85 6.61
CA LEU A 39 -13.35 -11.95 5.20
C LEU A 39 -12.94 -10.73 4.36
N TRP A 40 -12.50 -9.62 5.01
CA TRP A 40 -12.14 -8.41 4.27
C TRP A 40 -11.10 -8.62 3.16
N PRO A 41 -10.05 -9.44 3.31
CA PRO A 41 -9.11 -9.70 2.22
C PRO A 41 -9.76 -10.31 0.96
N ALA A 42 -10.80 -11.10 1.13
CA ALA A 42 -11.55 -11.68 0.01
C ALA A 42 -12.60 -10.68 -0.52
N ILE A 43 -13.29 -9.96 0.36
CA ILE A 43 -14.28 -8.94 0.02
C ILE A 43 -13.64 -7.79 -0.76
N SER A 44 -12.46 -7.31 -0.34
CA SER A 44 -11.76 -6.21 -1.01
C SER A 44 -11.41 -6.51 -2.46
N LYS A 45 -11.19 -7.78 -2.81
CA LYS A 45 -10.94 -8.21 -4.19
C LYS A 45 -12.16 -8.04 -5.07
N VAL A 46 -13.36 -8.32 -4.56
CA VAL A 46 -14.62 -8.21 -5.31
C VAL A 46 -15.29 -6.85 -5.19
N ARG A 47 -14.80 -5.99 -4.27
CA ARG A 47 -15.39 -4.67 -3.98
C ARG A 47 -15.61 -3.81 -5.23
N ARG A 48 -14.71 -3.89 -6.19
CA ARG A 48 -14.76 -3.12 -7.44
C ARG A 48 -15.86 -3.56 -8.40
N ALA A 49 -16.38 -4.77 -8.23
CA ALA A 49 -17.47 -5.27 -9.04
C ALA A 49 -18.82 -4.62 -8.70
N PHE A 50 -18.89 -3.89 -7.59
CA PHE A 50 -20.09 -3.28 -7.07
C PHE A 50 -19.96 -1.76 -6.98
N THR A 51 -21.06 -1.05 -7.18
CA THR A 51 -21.16 0.40 -7.01
C THR A 51 -22.57 0.75 -6.53
N TRP A 52 -22.74 1.93 -5.94
CA TRP A 52 -24.03 2.48 -5.48
C TRP A 52 -24.00 4.00 -5.56
N GLU A 53 -25.13 4.66 -5.35
CA GLU A 53 -25.20 6.11 -5.33
C GLU A 53 -24.31 6.67 -4.19
N GLY A 54 -23.41 7.59 -4.51
CA GLY A 54 -22.44 8.13 -3.57
C GLY A 54 -21.24 7.20 -3.28
N ASP A 55 -21.11 6.10 -4.03
CA ASP A 55 -19.98 5.18 -3.89
C ASP A 55 -18.66 5.84 -4.30
N ASP A 56 -17.73 5.87 -3.38
CA ASP A 56 -16.35 6.25 -3.63
C ASP A 56 -15.45 5.00 -3.52
N LEU A 57 -14.95 4.52 -4.64
CA LEU A 57 -14.00 3.40 -4.67
C LEU A 57 -12.69 3.72 -3.96
N THR A 58 -12.45 4.99 -3.63
CA THR A 58 -11.39 5.43 -2.74
C THR A 58 -11.84 5.46 -1.27
N ALA A 59 -13.07 5.02 -0.97
CA ALA A 59 -13.60 4.95 0.39
C ALA A 59 -12.65 4.16 1.30
N GLY A 60 -12.27 4.78 2.42
CA GLY A 60 -11.20 4.28 3.30
C GLY A 60 -9.85 4.96 3.10
N ALA A 61 -9.64 5.67 1.99
CA ALA A 61 -8.48 6.53 1.84
C ALA A 61 -8.77 7.91 2.47
N LYS A 62 -7.88 8.38 3.32
CA LYS A 62 -7.98 9.73 3.90
C LYS A 62 -8.14 10.77 2.78
N PRO A 63 -9.14 11.67 2.84
CA PRO A 63 -9.29 12.74 1.86
C PRO A 63 -8.00 13.54 1.69
N LEU A 64 -7.70 13.91 0.47
CA LEU A 64 -6.57 14.78 0.19
C LEU A 64 -6.88 16.20 0.65
N SER A 65 -5.89 16.87 1.26
CA SER A 65 -5.98 18.30 1.49
C SER A 65 -6.03 19.07 0.14
N PRO A 66 -6.50 20.33 0.12
CA PRO A 66 -6.48 21.13 -1.11
C PRO A 66 -5.09 21.23 -1.76
N GLU A 67 -4.03 21.26 -0.96
CA GLU A 67 -2.65 21.29 -1.43
C GLU A 67 -2.23 19.95 -2.02
N GLN A 68 -2.52 18.83 -1.34
CA GLN A 68 -2.27 17.48 -1.86
C GLN A 68 -3.03 17.23 -3.16
N GLN A 69 -4.26 17.76 -3.27
CA GLN A 69 -5.05 17.65 -4.49
C GLN A 69 -4.42 18.43 -5.66
N ARG A 70 -3.92 19.65 -5.41
CA ARG A 70 -3.19 20.41 -6.44
C ARG A 70 -1.94 19.67 -6.90
N ARG A 71 -1.13 19.15 -5.96
CA ARG A 71 0.05 18.34 -6.29
C ARG A 71 -0.32 17.10 -7.10
N LYS A 72 -1.35 16.36 -6.67
CA LYS A 72 -1.87 15.20 -7.42
C LYS A 72 -2.23 15.58 -8.85
N ASN A 73 -2.91 16.70 -9.07
CA ASN A 73 -3.29 17.15 -10.41
C ASN A 73 -2.04 17.47 -11.26
N LYS A 74 -1.03 18.14 -10.69
CA LYS A 74 0.28 18.36 -11.36
C LYS A 74 0.93 17.02 -11.72
N GLY A 75 0.88 16.03 -10.83
CA GLY A 75 1.40 14.69 -11.08
C GLY A 75 0.61 13.93 -12.16
N GLU A 76 -0.70 14.12 -12.23
CA GLU A 76 -1.54 13.56 -13.29
C GLU A 76 -1.19 14.14 -14.66
N ASP A 77 -0.97 15.46 -14.75
CA ASP A 77 -0.52 16.11 -15.99
C ASP A 77 0.86 15.60 -16.43
N TYR A 78 1.76 15.41 -15.47
CA TYR A 78 3.06 14.78 -15.72
C TYR A 78 2.92 13.34 -16.22
N TYR A 79 2.04 12.55 -15.58
CA TYR A 79 1.74 11.19 -16.03
C TYR A 79 1.28 11.17 -17.49
N ARG A 80 0.30 11.99 -17.83
CA ARG A 80 -0.27 12.05 -19.18
C ARG A 80 0.75 12.42 -20.25
N SER A 81 1.67 13.32 -19.92
CA SER A 81 2.66 13.82 -20.88
C SER A 81 3.89 12.92 -21.01
N ARG A 82 4.23 12.12 -20.00
CA ARG A 82 5.49 11.35 -19.95
C ARG A 82 5.27 9.84 -19.81
N CYS A 83 4.46 9.44 -18.86
CA CYS A 83 4.29 8.01 -18.50
C CYS A 83 3.23 7.33 -19.36
N GLY A 84 2.14 8.05 -19.68
CA GLY A 84 1.01 7.55 -20.45
C GLY A 84 1.36 7.10 -21.87
N ILE A 85 2.49 7.58 -22.42
CA ILE A 85 3.01 7.17 -23.74
C ILE A 85 3.29 5.66 -23.76
N CYS A 86 3.84 5.11 -22.65
CA CYS A 86 4.16 3.69 -22.53
C CYS A 86 3.11 2.92 -21.73
N HIS A 87 2.56 3.52 -20.65
CA HIS A 87 1.66 2.84 -19.74
C HIS A 87 0.16 3.04 -20.06
N GLY A 88 -0.16 3.72 -21.16
CA GLY A 88 -1.54 4.06 -21.51
C GLY A 88 -2.09 5.21 -20.65
N SER A 89 -3.04 5.95 -21.19
CA SER A 89 -3.71 7.05 -20.44
C SER A 89 -4.60 6.53 -19.31
N ASP A 90 -5.06 5.29 -19.44
CA ASP A 90 -5.90 4.55 -18.48
C ASP A 90 -5.08 3.67 -17.50
N GLY A 91 -3.74 3.66 -17.63
CA GLY A 91 -2.84 2.89 -16.78
C GLY A 91 -2.85 1.38 -17.03
N LYS A 92 -3.50 0.90 -18.09
CA LYS A 92 -3.58 -0.52 -18.39
C LYS A 92 -2.34 -1.11 -19.07
N GLY A 93 -1.36 -0.25 -19.38
CA GLY A 93 -0.17 -0.64 -20.12
C GLY A 93 -0.41 -0.71 -21.62
N ILE A 94 0.67 -0.97 -22.35
CA ILE A 94 0.64 -1.23 -23.78
C ILE A 94 1.37 -2.53 -24.03
N SER A 95 0.70 -3.49 -24.65
CA SER A 95 1.25 -4.82 -24.92
C SER A 95 2.66 -4.73 -25.52
N SER A 96 3.57 -5.54 -25.00
CA SER A 96 4.99 -5.58 -25.39
C SER A 96 5.81 -4.30 -25.18
N THR A 97 5.21 -3.24 -24.64
CA THR A 97 5.89 -1.96 -24.38
C THR A 97 6.08 -1.73 -22.88
N ALA A 98 5.00 -1.69 -22.11
CA ALA A 98 5.05 -1.47 -20.68
C ALA A 98 3.84 -2.14 -19.98
N PRO A 99 4.04 -2.67 -18.76
CA PRO A 99 3.00 -3.33 -18.01
C PRO A 99 1.90 -2.37 -17.53
N THR A 100 0.79 -2.95 -17.11
CA THR A 100 -0.25 -2.22 -16.40
C THR A 100 0.26 -1.62 -15.08
N LEU A 101 -0.18 -0.39 -14.79
CA LEU A 101 -0.02 0.25 -13.48
C LEU A 101 -1.32 0.12 -12.67
N ALA A 102 -2.46 0.01 -13.34
CA ALA A 102 -3.73 -0.27 -12.70
C ALA A 102 -3.66 -1.64 -12.01
N GLU A 103 -3.94 -1.66 -10.70
CA GLU A 103 -3.89 -2.85 -9.83
C GLU A 103 -2.49 -3.51 -9.72
N SER A 104 -1.44 -2.84 -10.16
CA SER A 104 -0.07 -3.33 -10.06
C SER A 104 0.40 -3.36 -8.61
N GLU A 105 0.98 -4.49 -8.19
CA GLU A 105 1.64 -4.65 -6.90
C GLU A 105 2.83 -3.70 -6.74
N TRP A 106 3.45 -3.28 -7.84
CA TRP A 106 4.55 -2.31 -7.85
C TRP A 106 4.07 -0.88 -7.54
N VAL A 107 2.83 -0.55 -7.87
CA VAL A 107 2.21 0.75 -7.56
C VAL A 107 1.57 0.74 -6.17
N THR A 108 0.91 -0.36 -5.80
CA THR A 108 0.19 -0.47 -4.52
C THR A 108 1.06 -0.98 -3.37
N GLY A 109 2.28 -1.41 -3.67
CA GLY A 109 3.28 -1.86 -2.72
C GLY A 109 4.03 -0.72 -2.01
N PRO A 110 5.26 -0.97 -1.53
CA PRO A 110 6.04 0.02 -0.80
C PRO A 110 6.30 1.29 -1.64
N SER A 111 5.91 2.44 -1.10
CA SER A 111 6.12 3.75 -1.77
C SER A 111 7.59 4.04 -2.03
N GLU A 112 8.47 3.48 -1.21
CA GLU A 112 9.92 3.58 -1.32
C GLU A 112 10.45 2.91 -2.60
N TRP A 113 9.87 1.76 -2.99
CA TRP A 113 10.20 1.10 -4.24
C TRP A 113 9.71 1.92 -5.43
N LEU A 114 8.44 2.32 -5.40
CA LEU A 114 7.84 3.11 -6.46
C LEU A 114 8.59 4.43 -6.68
N ALA A 115 8.98 5.14 -5.60
CA ALA A 115 9.77 6.37 -5.69
C ALA A 115 11.13 6.12 -6.36
N ARG A 116 11.85 5.06 -5.95
CA ARG A 116 13.15 4.71 -6.52
C ARG A 116 13.05 4.31 -7.99
N ILE A 117 12.02 3.55 -8.34
CA ILE A 117 11.73 3.16 -9.73
C ILE A 117 11.48 4.39 -10.59
N VAL A 118 10.61 5.29 -10.14
CA VAL A 118 10.27 6.49 -10.92
C VAL A 118 11.46 7.44 -11.02
N LEU A 119 12.27 7.59 -9.96
CA LEU A 119 13.45 8.44 -9.98
C LEU A 119 14.55 7.88 -10.88
N HIS A 120 14.95 6.63 -10.70
CA HIS A 120 16.16 6.08 -11.32
C HIS A 120 15.88 5.06 -12.43
N GLY A 121 14.62 4.63 -12.59
CA GLY A 121 14.25 3.59 -13.55
C GLY A 121 14.35 2.17 -12.99
N LEU A 122 13.87 1.21 -13.79
CA LEU A 122 13.83 -0.21 -13.47
C LEU A 122 14.26 -1.02 -14.69
N GLN A 123 15.02 -2.10 -14.45
CA GLN A 123 15.43 -3.05 -15.50
C GLN A 123 15.39 -4.48 -14.99
N GLY A 124 15.43 -5.40 -15.94
CA GLY A 124 15.48 -6.84 -15.67
C GLY A 124 14.10 -7.46 -15.46
N PRO A 125 14.08 -8.76 -15.16
CA PRO A 125 12.84 -9.51 -15.08
C PRO A 125 12.03 -9.09 -13.82
N ILE A 126 10.73 -8.81 -14.04
CA ILE A 126 9.73 -8.58 -13.01
C ILE A 126 8.47 -9.38 -13.32
N SER A 127 7.61 -9.55 -12.34
CA SER A 127 6.23 -9.99 -12.54
C SER A 127 5.30 -8.83 -12.22
N VAL A 128 4.31 -8.60 -13.06
CA VAL A 128 3.23 -7.64 -12.82
C VAL A 128 1.90 -8.37 -13.00
N ARG A 129 1.13 -8.52 -11.95
CA ARG A 129 -0.12 -9.30 -11.93
C ARG A 129 0.05 -10.74 -12.44
N GLY A 130 1.21 -11.33 -12.18
CA GLY A 130 1.54 -12.69 -12.64
C GLY A 130 2.05 -12.78 -14.07
N GLU A 131 2.05 -11.69 -14.83
CA GLU A 131 2.65 -11.62 -16.18
C GLU A 131 4.14 -11.26 -16.07
N ALA A 132 4.98 -12.00 -16.77
CA ALA A 132 6.44 -11.77 -16.78
C ALA A 132 6.81 -10.64 -17.75
N TRP A 133 7.58 -9.67 -17.25
CA TRP A 133 8.12 -8.56 -18.02
C TRP A 133 9.64 -8.50 -17.89
N ASN A 134 10.32 -8.16 -18.97
CA ASN A 134 11.76 -7.94 -18.98
C ASN A 134 12.08 -6.76 -19.91
N SER A 135 11.70 -5.58 -19.46
CA SER A 135 11.83 -4.32 -20.18
C SER A 135 12.64 -3.33 -19.37
N VAL A 136 13.01 -2.22 -19.99
CA VAL A 136 13.68 -1.10 -19.33
C VAL A 136 12.68 0.04 -19.18
N MET A 137 12.45 0.47 -17.95
CA MET A 137 11.74 1.71 -17.63
C MET A 137 12.79 2.79 -17.33
N PRO A 138 12.85 3.90 -18.08
CA PRO A 138 13.81 4.97 -17.79
C PRO A 138 13.44 5.71 -16.49
N GLY A 139 14.46 6.23 -15.80
CA GLY A 139 14.27 7.11 -14.65
C GLY A 139 14.08 8.57 -15.06
N HIS A 140 13.56 9.36 -14.13
CA HIS A 140 13.23 10.77 -14.35
C HIS A 140 14.10 11.74 -13.54
N ILE A 141 15.11 11.26 -12.78
CA ILE A 141 15.90 12.07 -11.86
C ILE A 141 16.62 13.25 -12.51
N GLY A 142 17.01 13.12 -13.79
CA GLY A 142 17.70 14.15 -14.55
C GLY A 142 16.78 15.12 -15.31
N ILE A 143 15.47 15.00 -15.16
CA ILE A 143 14.49 15.87 -15.82
C ILE A 143 14.22 17.07 -14.92
N GLU A 144 14.49 18.28 -15.40
CA GLU A 144 14.39 19.53 -14.62
C GLU A 144 13.00 19.74 -14.03
N GLU A 145 11.94 19.47 -14.81
CA GLU A 145 10.55 19.62 -14.33
C GLU A 145 10.12 18.54 -13.33
N PHE A 146 10.95 17.50 -13.12
CA PHE A 146 10.66 16.42 -12.19
C PHE A 146 11.25 16.70 -10.81
N ASP A 147 10.84 17.82 -10.22
CA ASP A 147 11.16 18.22 -8.85
C ASP A 147 10.44 17.35 -7.79
N ASP A 148 10.70 17.61 -6.51
CA ASP A 148 10.09 16.84 -5.41
C ASP A 148 8.57 17.02 -5.36
N GLU A 149 8.06 18.22 -5.73
CA GLU A 149 6.62 18.50 -5.80
C GLU A 149 5.96 17.69 -6.93
N THR A 150 6.56 17.66 -8.11
CA THR A 150 6.05 16.90 -9.26
C THR A 150 6.10 15.40 -9.00
N ALA A 151 7.22 14.92 -8.44
CA ALA A 151 7.39 13.50 -8.11
C ALA A 151 6.39 13.05 -7.02
N SER A 152 6.22 13.83 -5.95
CA SER A 152 5.24 13.54 -4.91
C SER A 152 3.80 13.56 -5.45
N GLY A 153 3.51 14.51 -6.33
CA GLY A 153 2.24 14.60 -7.05
C GLY A 153 1.98 13.38 -7.92
N LEU A 154 2.97 12.95 -8.71
CA LEU A 154 2.87 11.75 -9.54
C LEU A 154 2.62 10.50 -8.71
N LEU A 155 3.39 10.27 -7.65
CA LEU A 155 3.18 9.11 -6.79
C LEU A 155 1.81 9.16 -6.11
N THR A 156 1.36 10.33 -5.67
CA THR A 156 0.00 10.50 -5.11
C THR A 156 -1.07 10.21 -6.17
N PHE A 157 -0.87 10.64 -7.42
CA PHE A 157 -1.76 10.29 -8.51
C PHE A 157 -1.81 8.78 -8.74
N LEU A 158 -0.68 8.10 -8.88
CA LEU A 158 -0.59 6.66 -9.06
C LEU A 158 -1.27 5.90 -7.91
N HIS A 159 -1.10 6.37 -6.66
CA HIS A 159 -1.74 5.79 -5.47
C HIS A 159 -3.26 6.01 -5.40
N ARG A 160 -3.82 6.91 -6.22
CA ARG A 160 -5.25 7.27 -6.21
C ARG A 160 -5.95 7.01 -7.53
N ALA A 161 -5.20 6.79 -8.61
CA ALA A 161 -5.75 6.49 -9.92
C ALA A 161 -6.33 5.06 -9.96
N TRP A 162 -7.22 4.84 -10.90
CA TRP A 162 -7.74 3.51 -11.26
C TRP A 162 -8.31 2.70 -10.09
N GLY A 163 -8.89 3.39 -9.10
CA GLY A 163 -9.47 2.75 -7.91
C GLY A 163 -8.44 2.37 -6.83
N HIS A 164 -7.20 2.85 -6.91
CA HIS A 164 -6.27 2.74 -5.81
C HIS A 164 -6.68 3.68 -4.67
N SER A 165 -6.42 3.26 -3.43
CA SER A 165 -6.76 4.01 -2.20
C SER A 165 -5.54 4.31 -1.33
N GLY A 166 -4.35 4.42 -1.94
CA GLY A 166 -3.10 4.70 -1.24
C GLY A 166 -3.04 6.11 -0.64
N ARG A 167 -2.07 6.33 0.24
CA ARG A 167 -1.85 7.63 0.89
C ARG A 167 -1.29 8.67 -0.08
N ALA A 168 -1.47 9.95 0.26
CA ALA A 168 -0.70 11.02 -0.36
C ALA A 168 0.79 10.87 -0.03
N ILE A 169 1.63 11.22 -0.98
CA ILE A 169 3.09 11.29 -0.81
C ILE A 169 3.47 12.75 -0.62
N GLU A 170 4.30 13.03 0.37
CA GLU A 170 4.77 14.39 0.64
C GLU A 170 6.13 14.65 -0.05
N PRO A 171 6.43 15.89 -0.48
CA PRO A 171 7.70 16.23 -1.12
C PRO A 171 8.93 15.88 -0.27
N ALA A 172 8.82 16.01 1.05
CA ALA A 172 9.89 15.64 1.97
C ALA A 172 10.29 14.16 1.86
N PHE A 173 9.34 13.26 1.56
CA PHE A 173 9.62 11.85 1.31
C PHE A 173 10.47 11.67 0.04
N ILE A 174 10.12 12.37 -1.04
CA ILE A 174 10.89 12.33 -2.30
C ILE A 174 12.29 12.89 -2.08
N HIS A 175 12.38 14.03 -1.37
CA HIS A 175 13.66 14.63 -1.00
C HIS A 175 14.57 13.64 -0.27
N GLN A 176 14.03 12.90 0.69
CA GLN A 176 14.78 11.88 1.42
C GLN A 176 15.27 10.76 0.49
N ILE A 177 14.41 10.24 -0.40
CA ILE A 177 14.80 9.20 -1.36
C ILE A 177 15.91 9.71 -2.31
N ARG A 178 15.82 10.95 -2.81
CA ARG A 178 16.88 11.55 -3.64
C ARG A 178 18.21 11.63 -2.90
N LYS A 179 18.16 12.03 -1.62
CA LYS A 179 19.36 12.10 -0.76
C LYS A 179 19.98 10.72 -0.57
N GLU A 180 19.17 9.70 -0.30
CA GLU A 180 19.62 8.32 -0.12
C GLU A 180 20.22 7.71 -1.40
N THR A 181 19.83 8.24 -2.55
CA THR A 181 20.20 7.70 -3.87
C THR A 181 21.03 8.67 -4.71
N THR A 182 21.66 9.66 -4.06
CA THR A 182 22.43 10.73 -4.75
C THR A 182 23.51 10.19 -5.68
N ASP A 183 24.21 9.14 -5.28
CA ASP A 183 25.31 8.55 -6.03
C ASP A 183 24.87 7.45 -7.01
N ARG A 184 23.56 7.20 -7.10
CA ARG A 184 23.05 6.13 -7.97
C ARG A 184 22.97 6.60 -9.41
N VAL A 185 23.68 5.90 -10.29
CA VAL A 185 23.69 6.14 -11.75
C VAL A 185 23.03 4.99 -12.54
N SER A 186 22.78 3.84 -11.89
CA SER A 186 22.20 2.66 -12.54
C SER A 186 20.71 2.56 -12.26
N LEU A 187 19.98 1.94 -13.19
CA LEU A 187 18.60 1.55 -12.97
C LEU A 187 18.52 0.53 -11.82
N TRP A 188 17.37 0.47 -11.16
CA TRP A 188 17.09 -0.56 -10.17
C TRP A 188 16.78 -1.90 -10.83
N THR A 189 17.01 -2.97 -10.11
CA THR A 189 16.48 -4.31 -10.39
C THR A 189 15.51 -4.72 -9.28
N ALA A 190 14.61 -5.65 -9.57
CA ALA A 190 13.70 -6.21 -8.56
C ALA A 190 14.47 -6.80 -7.36
N ALA A 191 15.59 -7.49 -7.63
CA ALA A 191 16.43 -8.08 -6.59
C ALA A 191 17.02 -7.02 -5.66
N GLU A 192 17.61 -5.94 -6.21
CA GLU A 192 18.13 -4.85 -5.39
C GLU A 192 17.04 -4.17 -4.55
N LEU A 193 15.85 -3.95 -5.12
CA LEU A 193 14.74 -3.37 -4.38
C LEU A 193 14.27 -4.28 -3.24
N ALA A 194 14.26 -5.60 -3.45
CA ALA A 194 13.91 -6.56 -2.42
C ALA A 194 14.96 -6.64 -1.27
N GLU A 195 16.22 -6.36 -1.57
CA GLU A 195 17.32 -6.34 -0.59
C GLU A 195 17.37 -5.03 0.22
N LEU A 196 16.70 -3.97 -0.25
CA LEU A 196 16.65 -2.73 0.52
C LEU A 196 16.02 -2.98 1.88
N GLU A 197 16.72 -2.61 2.95
CA GLU A 197 16.11 -2.41 4.26
C GLU A 197 15.15 -1.21 4.16
N ILE A 198 13.95 -1.49 3.66
CA ILE A 198 12.93 -0.47 3.56
C ILE A 198 12.44 -0.21 4.97
N ASN A 199 12.97 0.84 5.56
CA ASN A 199 12.51 1.37 6.83
C ASN A 199 11.13 2.01 6.62
N THR A 200 10.13 1.18 6.29
CA THR A 200 8.75 1.63 6.24
C THR A 200 8.32 2.02 7.64
N HIS A 201 7.45 3.00 7.73
CA HIS A 201 6.90 3.45 9.02
C HIS A 201 6.42 2.28 9.90
N TYR A 202 5.89 1.22 9.29
CA TYR A 202 5.37 0.06 10.03
C TYR A 202 6.38 -1.05 10.29
N ARG A 203 7.47 -1.16 9.53
CA ARG A 203 8.47 -2.23 9.72
C ARG A 203 9.16 -2.19 11.07
N ARG A 204 9.35 -1.00 11.64
CA ARG A 204 9.94 -0.85 12.99
C ARG A 204 9.13 -1.53 14.09
N TYR A 205 7.83 -1.76 13.84
CA TYR A 205 6.91 -2.40 14.76
C TYR A 205 6.76 -3.92 14.53
N THR A 206 7.24 -4.44 13.41
CA THR A 206 7.17 -5.88 13.12
C THR A 206 8.00 -6.67 14.12
N GLY A 207 7.60 -7.89 14.37
CA GLY A 207 8.26 -8.78 15.32
C GLY A 207 7.27 -9.54 16.18
N THR A 208 7.81 -10.38 17.05
CA THR A 208 7.03 -11.16 18.01
C THR A 208 7.26 -10.61 19.41
N TYR A 209 6.18 -10.37 20.14
CA TYR A 209 6.18 -9.76 21.46
C TYR A 209 5.48 -10.66 22.47
N GLY A 210 6.04 -10.75 23.70
CA GLY A 210 5.48 -11.56 24.76
C GLY A 210 5.90 -13.02 24.71
N GLY A 211 5.04 -13.94 25.20
CA GLY A 211 5.32 -15.37 25.23
C GLY A 211 4.13 -16.20 25.67
N GLY A 212 4.14 -17.48 25.32
CA GLY A 212 3.03 -18.39 25.62
C GLY A 212 1.70 -17.93 25.01
N PRO A 213 0.61 -17.98 25.79
CA PRO A 213 -0.71 -17.57 25.28
C PRO A 213 -0.85 -16.06 25.04
N PHE A 214 0.08 -15.25 25.53
CA PHE A 214 0.09 -13.78 25.36
C PHE A 214 1.07 -13.33 24.28
N THR A 215 1.24 -14.12 23.24
CA THR A 215 2.10 -13.77 22.09
C THR A 215 1.33 -12.93 21.09
N LEU A 216 1.91 -11.77 20.76
CA LEU A 216 1.47 -10.92 19.66
C LEU A 216 2.55 -10.91 18.58
N LYS A 217 2.19 -11.24 17.36
CA LYS A 217 3.06 -11.14 16.20
C LYS A 217 2.57 -9.98 15.33
N PHE A 218 3.42 -8.98 15.15
CA PHE A 218 3.18 -7.91 14.21
C PHE A 218 3.95 -8.16 12.93
N SER A 219 3.29 -8.02 11.81
CA SER A 219 3.86 -8.18 10.48
C SER A 219 3.43 -7.02 9.59
N TYR A 220 4.20 -6.76 8.55
CA TYR A 220 3.90 -5.74 7.54
C TYR A 220 3.54 -6.43 6.22
N ASP A 221 2.36 -6.16 5.69
CA ASP A 221 1.86 -6.79 4.46
C ASP A 221 2.22 -6.02 3.18
N GLY A 222 3.17 -5.06 3.27
CA GLY A 222 3.53 -4.15 2.19
C GLY A 222 2.76 -2.83 2.21
N ARG A 223 1.72 -2.71 3.06
CA ARG A 223 0.86 -1.53 3.16
C ARG A 223 0.46 -1.18 4.59
N ASN A 224 0.21 -2.19 5.39
CA ASN A 224 -0.39 -2.04 6.72
C ASN A 224 0.39 -2.83 7.77
N LEU A 225 0.30 -2.38 9.01
CA LEU A 225 0.72 -3.17 10.16
C LEU A 225 -0.41 -4.15 10.50
N MET A 226 -0.07 -5.44 10.50
CA MET A 226 -0.97 -6.54 10.82
C MET A 226 -0.62 -7.10 12.20
N VAL A 227 -1.61 -7.47 12.97
CA VAL A 227 -1.43 -8.20 14.24
C VAL A 227 -1.98 -9.61 14.12
N GLN A 228 -1.29 -10.55 14.73
CA GLN A 228 -1.72 -11.94 14.89
C GLN A 228 -1.51 -12.40 16.33
N SER A 229 -2.53 -13.03 16.91
CA SER A 229 -2.49 -13.71 18.19
C SER A 229 -3.27 -15.02 18.11
N VAL A 230 -3.30 -15.78 19.21
CA VAL A 230 -4.16 -16.98 19.30
C VAL A 230 -5.65 -16.64 19.32
N PHE A 231 -6.02 -15.38 19.61
CA PHE A 231 -7.41 -14.97 19.80
C PHE A 231 -7.96 -14.15 18.64
N PHE A 232 -7.10 -13.48 17.85
CA PHE A 232 -7.49 -12.62 16.73
C PHE A 232 -6.33 -12.37 15.77
N ASN A 233 -6.67 -11.93 14.58
CA ASN A 233 -5.73 -11.41 13.60
C ASN A 233 -6.40 -10.27 12.82
N GLY A 234 -5.63 -9.35 12.32
CA GLY A 234 -6.14 -8.29 11.45
C GLY A 234 -5.26 -7.04 11.39
N LEU A 235 -5.84 -6.00 10.83
CA LEU A 235 -5.22 -4.72 10.57
C LEU A 235 -5.14 -3.87 11.84
N MET A 236 -3.94 -3.33 12.12
CA MET A 236 -3.75 -2.28 13.13
C MET A 236 -3.86 -0.91 12.48
N ARG A 237 -4.63 -0.03 13.07
CA ARG A 237 -4.72 1.38 12.67
C ARG A 237 -3.89 2.24 13.60
N GLU A 238 -3.10 3.11 13.04
CA GLU A 238 -2.33 4.09 13.79
C GLU A 238 -3.21 5.27 14.21
N ASP A 239 -3.23 5.57 15.50
CA ASP A 239 -3.87 6.75 16.07
C ASP A 239 -2.89 7.92 16.11
N LYS A 240 -1.69 7.66 16.62
CA LYS A 240 -0.53 8.53 16.63
C LYS A 240 0.76 7.69 16.63
N GLU A 241 1.94 8.32 16.50
CA GLU A 241 3.21 7.58 16.51
C GLU A 241 3.29 6.64 17.72
N ASP A 242 3.71 5.39 17.45
CA ASP A 242 3.82 4.27 18.39
C ASP A 242 2.50 3.79 19.02
N HIS A 243 1.35 4.36 18.67
CA HIS A 243 0.04 3.97 19.21
C HIS A 243 -0.86 3.43 18.11
N PHE A 244 -1.36 2.23 18.32
CA PHE A 244 -2.20 1.52 17.36
C PHE A 244 -3.43 0.95 18.02
N PHE A 245 -4.47 0.76 17.24
CA PHE A 245 -5.70 0.11 17.68
C PHE A 245 -6.20 -0.88 16.63
N PHE A 246 -6.91 -1.89 17.12
CA PHE A 246 -7.58 -2.91 16.34
C PHE A 246 -9.09 -2.77 16.53
N GLU A 247 -9.76 -2.10 15.58
CA GLU A 247 -11.17 -1.70 15.69
C GLU A 247 -12.14 -2.80 16.14
N PRO A 248 -12.08 -4.03 15.58
CA PRO A 248 -13.08 -5.04 15.91
C PRO A 248 -13.15 -5.43 17.40
N ARG A 249 -12.18 -5.05 18.22
CA ARG A 249 -12.12 -5.49 19.63
C ARG A 249 -11.72 -4.40 20.63
N ASP A 250 -11.77 -3.14 20.27
CA ASP A 250 -11.24 -2.04 21.11
C ASP A 250 -9.86 -2.35 21.74
N PHE A 251 -9.04 -3.08 20.97
CA PHE A 251 -7.72 -3.50 21.39
C PHE A 251 -6.71 -2.42 21.00
N LYS A 252 -6.05 -1.85 22.01
CA LYS A 252 -5.09 -0.77 21.85
C LYS A 252 -3.72 -1.18 22.32
N VAL A 253 -2.71 -0.75 21.59
CA VAL A 253 -1.31 -0.97 21.95
C VAL A 253 -0.49 0.30 21.80
N GLU A 254 0.55 0.40 22.60
CA GLU A 254 1.60 1.40 22.54
C GLU A 254 2.94 0.66 22.37
N PHE A 255 3.67 0.94 21.31
CA PHE A 255 5.02 0.39 21.16
C PHE A 255 6.01 1.20 22.01
N VAL A 256 6.82 0.50 22.77
CA VAL A 256 7.76 1.08 23.72
C VAL A 256 9.16 1.03 23.10
N ARG A 257 9.85 2.17 23.12
CA ARG A 257 11.21 2.30 22.62
C ARG A 257 12.23 2.17 23.75
N GLY A 258 13.33 1.50 23.46
CA GLY A 258 14.50 1.50 24.31
C GLY A 258 15.33 2.77 24.16
N ASP A 259 16.42 2.86 24.94
CA ASP A 259 17.35 3.98 24.92
C ASP A 259 18.06 4.16 23.55
N ASP A 260 18.10 3.12 22.73
CA ASP A 260 18.64 3.14 21.36
C ASP A 260 17.61 3.63 20.32
N GLY A 261 16.41 4.02 20.75
CA GLY A 261 15.30 4.46 19.90
C GLY A 261 14.58 3.35 19.16
N LYS A 262 15.00 2.09 19.30
CA LYS A 262 14.33 0.94 18.66
C LYS A 262 13.14 0.46 19.50
N VAL A 263 12.14 -0.05 18.82
CA VAL A 263 10.98 -0.69 19.46
C VAL A 263 11.43 -2.02 20.09
N ASN A 264 11.31 -2.13 21.41
CA ASN A 264 11.74 -3.30 22.18
C ASN A 264 10.63 -3.97 22.99
N ALA A 265 9.47 -3.33 23.08
CA ALA A 265 8.29 -3.90 23.74
C ALA A 265 7.00 -3.33 23.15
N VAL A 266 5.88 -3.94 23.50
CA VAL A 266 4.54 -3.42 23.25
C VAL A 266 3.75 -3.43 24.55
N ARG A 267 3.11 -2.33 24.88
CA ARG A 267 2.19 -2.21 26.00
C ARG A 267 0.76 -2.34 25.52
N VAL A 268 0.03 -3.29 26.09
CA VAL A 268 -1.36 -3.56 25.76
C VAL A 268 -2.26 -2.83 26.76
N ALA A 269 -3.21 -2.05 26.24
CA ALA A 269 -4.18 -1.30 27.05
C ALA A 269 -5.29 -2.24 27.57
N VAL A 270 -4.98 -3.03 28.57
CA VAL A 270 -5.94 -3.81 29.39
C VAL A 270 -5.92 -3.29 30.82
N GLN A 271 -6.89 -3.67 31.68
CA GLN A 271 -6.86 -3.26 33.09
C GLN A 271 -5.51 -3.62 33.75
N GLY A 272 -4.76 -2.59 34.17
CA GLY A 272 -3.44 -2.73 34.76
C GLY A 272 -2.27 -2.61 33.77
N GLY A 273 -2.51 -2.57 32.45
CA GLY A 273 -1.48 -2.50 31.43
C GLY A 273 -0.53 -3.70 31.45
N ILE A 274 -0.34 -4.38 30.33
CA ILE A 274 0.65 -5.46 30.22
C ILE A 274 1.70 -5.01 29.23
N GLU A 275 2.96 -5.02 29.63
CA GLU A 275 4.09 -4.80 28.73
C GLU A 275 4.69 -6.16 28.30
N LEU A 276 4.74 -6.36 27.01
CA LEU A 276 5.23 -7.56 26.35
C LEU A 276 6.55 -7.25 25.68
N PRO A 277 7.67 -7.83 26.13
CA PRO A 277 8.96 -7.59 25.49
C PRO A 277 9.00 -8.19 24.07
N ARG A 278 9.78 -7.58 23.19
CA ARG A 278 10.09 -8.13 21.87
C ARG A 278 10.99 -9.34 22.02
N ILE A 279 10.61 -10.46 21.43
CA ILE A 279 11.33 -11.74 21.54
C ILE A 279 11.94 -12.21 20.22
N SER A 280 11.46 -11.68 19.09
CA SER A 280 12.06 -11.89 17.77
C SER A 280 11.64 -10.81 16.77
N ASP A 281 12.40 -10.67 15.72
CA ASP A 281 12.10 -9.82 14.55
C ASP A 281 11.10 -10.50 13.60
#